data_315aa8fbf01b7e2c0cbb0d48fa21c44e
#
_entry.id   315aa8fbf01b7e2c0cbb0d48fa21c44e
#
_cell.length_a   1.000
_cell.length_b   1.000
_cell.length_c   1.000
_cell.angle_alpha   90.00
_cell.angle_beta   90.00
_cell.angle_gamma   90.00
#
_symmetry.space_group_name_H-M   'P 1'
#
loop_
_entity.id
_entity.type
_entity.pdbx_description
1 polymer ?
#
loop_
_entity_poly.entity_id
_entity_poly.type
_entity_poly.pdbx_seq_one_letter_code
_entity_poly.pdbx_strand_id
1 'polypeptide(L)'
;MSQMKIIANSFFEACETGKGWSTCKEFCHENASFSSHADPLLEIKTIEEYSDWMIGICQIMPDSKYEIRSVTLDKDSGHISFFAVFSGTHSEDGGPVSPTGKWGEVDYVYALEFKDEKISHLTKIWNPHYMFKQIGWE
;
A
#
# COMPACT_ATOMS: atom_id res chain seq x y z
N MET A 1 -21.69 4.78 -9.74
CA MET A 1 -20.44 4.17 -9.25
C MET A 1 -20.76 3.31 -8.03
N SER A 2 -20.18 2.11 -7.93
CA SER A 2 -20.49 1.23 -6.80
C SER A 2 -19.91 1.78 -5.51
N GLN A 3 -20.59 1.52 -4.39
CA GLN A 3 -20.16 1.91 -3.06
C GLN A 3 -18.78 1.28 -2.73
N MET A 4 -18.57 0.03 -3.11
CA MET A 4 -17.30 -0.66 -2.93
C MET A 4 -16.14 0.10 -3.58
N LYS A 5 -16.34 0.57 -4.81
CA LYS A 5 -15.28 1.27 -5.54
C LYS A 5 -14.95 2.61 -4.87
N ILE A 6 -15.96 3.32 -4.37
CA ILE A 6 -15.76 4.58 -3.68
C ILE A 6 -14.94 4.36 -2.41
N ILE A 7 -15.30 3.36 -1.60
CA ILE A 7 -14.59 3.02 -0.36
C ILE A 7 -13.17 2.58 -0.67
N ALA A 8 -12.99 1.73 -1.67
CA ALA A 8 -11.66 1.23 -2.06
C ALA A 8 -10.74 2.37 -2.50
N ASN A 9 -11.25 3.30 -3.32
CA ASN A 9 -10.46 4.45 -3.76
C ASN A 9 -10.05 5.34 -2.58
N SER A 10 -10.97 5.59 -1.66
CA SER A 10 -10.68 6.41 -0.48
C SER A 10 -9.64 5.75 0.42
N PHE A 11 -9.75 4.43 0.62
CA PHE A 11 -8.76 3.68 1.38
C PHE A 11 -7.39 3.75 0.70
N PHE A 12 -7.35 3.49 -0.61
CA PHE A 12 -6.10 3.46 -1.35
C PHE A 12 -5.36 4.80 -1.20
N GLU A 13 -6.06 5.91 -1.40
CA GLU A 13 -5.46 7.23 -1.27
C GLU A 13 -4.95 7.48 0.15
N ALA A 14 -5.76 7.19 1.17
CA ALA A 14 -5.35 7.40 2.56
C ALA A 14 -4.11 6.57 2.91
N CYS A 15 -4.09 5.31 2.49
CA CYS A 15 -2.99 4.40 2.77
C CYS A 15 -1.71 4.84 2.05
N GLU A 16 -1.81 5.13 0.76
CA GLU A 16 -0.66 5.46 -0.09
C GLU A 16 -0.07 6.83 0.18
N THR A 17 -0.81 7.72 0.81
CA THR A 17 -0.30 9.04 1.20
C THR A 17 0.19 9.08 2.65
N GLY A 18 0.23 7.93 3.32
CA GLY A 18 0.81 7.82 4.64
C GLY A 18 -0.03 8.40 5.76
N LYS A 19 -1.36 8.37 5.64
CA LYS A 19 -2.25 8.87 6.68
C LYS A 19 -2.44 7.90 7.84
N GLY A 20 -2.07 6.63 7.64
CA GLY A 20 -2.06 5.62 8.69
C GLY A 20 -3.42 5.09 9.08
N TRP A 21 -3.43 4.23 10.09
CA TRP A 21 -4.64 3.55 10.53
C TRP A 21 -5.70 4.52 11.04
N SER A 22 -5.30 5.64 11.66
CA SER A 22 -6.25 6.61 12.19
C SER A 22 -7.23 7.13 11.13
N THR A 23 -6.81 7.17 9.87
CA THR A 23 -7.66 7.56 8.73
C THR A 23 -8.22 6.33 8.02
N CYS A 24 -7.39 5.30 7.80
CA CYS A 24 -7.79 4.11 7.04
C CYS A 24 -8.87 3.29 7.72
N LYS A 25 -8.96 3.35 9.05
CA LYS A 25 -9.86 2.48 9.84
C LYS A 25 -11.34 2.66 9.47
N GLU A 26 -11.74 3.82 9.02
CA GLU A 26 -13.16 4.02 8.69
C GLU A 26 -13.61 3.21 7.48
N PHE A 27 -12.67 2.74 6.64
CA PHE A 27 -12.97 1.97 5.45
C PHE A 27 -12.84 0.46 5.67
N CYS A 28 -12.37 0.05 6.84
CA CYS A 28 -11.98 -1.33 7.11
C CYS A 28 -12.72 -1.90 8.31
N HIS A 29 -12.84 -3.24 8.34
CA HIS A 29 -13.21 -3.91 9.59
C HIS A 29 -12.10 -3.72 10.61
N GLU A 30 -12.45 -3.74 11.89
CA GLU A 30 -11.51 -3.51 12.99
C GLU A 30 -10.30 -4.45 12.95
N ASN A 31 -10.54 -5.72 12.61
CA ASN A 31 -9.49 -6.72 12.55
C ASN A 31 -9.13 -7.11 11.12
N ALA A 32 -9.27 -6.18 10.18
CA ALA A 32 -8.97 -6.44 8.79
C ALA A 32 -7.53 -6.96 8.65
N SER A 33 -7.38 -8.08 7.94
CA SER A 33 -6.10 -8.76 7.81
C SER A 33 -5.31 -8.29 6.59
N PHE A 34 -4.02 -8.59 6.62
CA PHE A 34 -3.08 -8.21 5.56
C PHE A 34 -2.16 -9.38 5.26
N SER A 35 -1.80 -9.55 3.99
CA SER A 35 -0.76 -10.51 3.62
C SER A 35 0.07 -9.98 2.45
N SER A 36 1.34 -10.36 2.44
CA SER A 36 2.24 -10.13 1.31
C SER A 36 3.36 -11.16 1.40
N HIS A 37 3.74 -11.71 0.25
CA HIS A 37 4.87 -12.64 0.19
C HIS A 37 6.21 -11.92 0.02
N ALA A 38 6.19 -10.60 -0.09
CA ALA A 38 7.41 -9.81 -0.19
C ALA A 38 8.13 -9.80 1.17
N ASP A 39 9.44 -10.08 1.16
CA ASP A 39 10.24 -10.23 2.37
C ASP A 39 10.02 -9.14 3.44
N PRO A 40 10.06 -7.86 3.11
CA PRO A 40 9.93 -6.82 4.15
C PRO A 40 8.55 -6.76 4.81
N LEU A 41 7.54 -7.43 4.24
CA LEU A 41 6.17 -7.39 4.73
C LEU A 41 5.66 -8.72 5.25
N LEU A 42 6.51 -9.77 5.30
CA LEU A 42 6.09 -11.11 5.71
C LEU A 42 5.50 -11.16 7.12
N GLU A 43 5.98 -10.32 8.03
CA GLU A 43 5.51 -10.32 9.42
C GLU A 43 4.32 -9.40 9.66
N ILE A 44 3.92 -8.63 8.68
CA ILE A 44 2.75 -7.76 8.79
C ILE A 44 1.49 -8.57 8.49
N LYS A 45 0.55 -8.58 9.45
CA LYS A 45 -0.63 -9.44 9.38
C LYS A 45 -1.95 -8.68 9.38
N THR A 46 -1.94 -7.38 9.66
CA THR A 46 -3.16 -6.56 9.70
C THR A 46 -3.01 -5.32 8.83
N ILE A 47 -4.15 -4.80 8.36
CA ILE A 47 -4.14 -3.53 7.61
C ILE A 47 -3.68 -2.39 8.52
N GLU A 48 -3.99 -2.46 9.81
CA GLU A 48 -3.51 -1.46 10.77
C GLU A 48 -1.99 -1.37 10.74
N GLU A 49 -1.31 -2.51 10.87
CA GLU A 49 0.16 -2.54 10.83
C GLU A 49 0.70 -2.04 9.51
N TYR A 50 0.08 -2.44 8.41
CA TYR A 50 0.54 -2.05 7.08
C TYR A 50 0.36 -0.54 6.82
N SER A 51 -0.80 0.00 7.16
CA SER A 51 -1.07 1.43 6.94
C SER A 51 -0.13 2.29 7.78
N ASP A 52 0.23 1.84 8.99
CA ASP A 52 1.19 2.54 9.82
C ASP A 52 2.62 2.39 9.30
N TRP A 53 2.95 1.23 8.71
CA TRP A 53 4.24 1.06 8.01
C TRP A 53 4.38 2.06 6.86
N MET A 54 3.30 2.33 6.14
CA MET A 54 3.30 3.30 5.04
C MET A 54 3.58 4.72 5.51
N ILE A 55 3.24 5.07 6.75
CA ILE A 55 3.61 6.38 7.31
C ILE A 55 5.13 6.54 7.24
N GLY A 56 5.87 5.51 7.67
CA GLY A 56 7.33 5.53 7.64
C GLY A 56 7.89 5.66 6.23
N ILE A 57 7.31 4.93 5.28
CA ILE A 57 7.74 4.99 3.88
C ILE A 57 7.57 6.40 3.31
N CYS A 58 6.43 7.03 3.58
CA CYS A 58 6.18 8.39 3.10
C CYS A 58 7.10 9.43 3.77
N GLN A 59 7.52 9.18 5.01
CA GLN A 59 8.48 10.05 5.70
C GLN A 59 9.89 9.93 5.11
N ILE A 60 10.30 8.71 4.75
CA ILE A 60 11.61 8.44 4.14
C ILE A 60 11.66 9.00 2.72
N MET A 61 10.54 8.96 2.03
CA MET A 61 10.39 9.40 0.64
C MET A 61 9.31 10.47 0.53
N PRO A 62 9.59 11.72 0.96
CA PRO A 62 8.56 12.78 0.96
C PRO A 62 8.01 13.11 -0.43
N ASP A 63 8.76 12.82 -1.49
CA ASP A 63 8.33 13.01 -2.87
C ASP A 63 7.57 11.80 -3.42
N SER A 64 7.25 10.82 -2.57
CA SER A 64 6.57 9.61 -3.03
C SER A 64 5.22 9.93 -3.66
N LYS A 65 4.90 9.17 -4.69
CA LYS A 65 3.63 9.29 -5.38
C LYS A 65 3.23 7.94 -5.96
N TYR A 66 1.96 7.80 -6.26
CA TYR A 66 1.45 6.63 -6.93
C TYR A 66 0.68 7.03 -8.18
N GLU A 67 0.62 6.11 -9.11
CA GLU A 67 -0.19 6.26 -10.32
C GLU A 67 -1.00 4.99 -10.48
N ILE A 68 -2.33 5.10 -10.42
CA ILE A 68 -3.22 3.96 -10.62
C ILE A 68 -3.33 3.69 -12.12
N ARG A 69 -2.99 2.47 -12.52
CA ARG A 69 -3.07 2.02 -13.92
C ARG A 69 -4.43 1.44 -14.25
N SER A 70 -4.99 0.67 -13.31
CA SER A 70 -6.31 0.07 -13.49
C SER A 70 -6.95 -0.28 -12.18
N VAL A 71 -8.28 -0.28 -12.16
CA VAL A 71 -9.08 -0.73 -11.02
C VAL A 71 -10.10 -1.72 -11.57
N THR A 72 -10.09 -2.93 -11.04
CA THR A 72 -10.98 -4.00 -11.50
C THR A 72 -11.84 -4.50 -10.35
N LEU A 73 -13.16 -4.45 -10.56
CA LEU A 73 -14.15 -4.91 -9.59
C LEU A 73 -14.73 -6.25 -10.01
N ASP A 74 -14.68 -7.24 -9.11
CA ASP A 74 -15.44 -8.47 -9.23
C ASP A 74 -16.53 -8.42 -8.16
N LYS A 75 -17.73 -8.03 -8.56
CA LYS A 75 -18.86 -7.86 -7.64
C LYS A 75 -19.28 -9.17 -6.96
N ASP A 76 -19.21 -10.26 -7.70
CA ASP A 76 -19.69 -11.55 -7.20
C ASP A 76 -18.84 -12.06 -6.05
N SER A 77 -17.52 -11.89 -6.14
CA SER A 77 -16.61 -12.33 -5.08
C SER A 77 -16.34 -11.26 -4.02
N GLY A 78 -16.77 -10.03 -4.25
CA GLY A 78 -16.48 -8.92 -3.34
C GLY A 78 -15.03 -8.46 -3.38
N HIS A 79 -14.38 -8.58 -4.53
CA HIS A 79 -12.97 -8.20 -4.69
C HIS A 79 -12.81 -6.97 -5.57
N ILE A 80 -11.86 -6.11 -5.19
CA ILE A 80 -11.41 -4.99 -6.03
C ILE A 80 -9.89 -5.05 -6.06
N SER A 81 -9.31 -4.99 -7.27
CA SER A 81 -7.86 -4.97 -7.43
C SER A 81 -7.41 -3.66 -8.07
N PHE A 82 -6.34 -3.08 -7.52
CA PHE A 82 -5.66 -1.92 -8.05
C PHE A 82 -4.32 -2.35 -8.60
N PHE A 83 -4.05 -2.03 -9.86
CA PHE A 83 -2.70 -2.12 -10.40
C PHE A 83 -2.16 -0.69 -10.48
N ALA A 84 -1.02 -0.45 -9.84
CA ALA A 84 -0.47 0.90 -9.72
C ALA A 84 1.06 0.88 -9.78
N VAL A 85 1.65 2.06 -9.88
CA VAL A 85 3.09 2.27 -9.83
C VAL A 85 3.39 3.22 -8.69
N PHE A 86 4.33 2.86 -7.83
CA PHE A 86 4.80 3.70 -6.73
C PHE A 86 6.21 4.19 -7.05
N SER A 87 6.48 5.45 -6.77
CA SER A 87 7.82 6.02 -6.97
C SER A 87 8.20 6.94 -5.82
N GLY A 88 9.51 7.10 -5.61
CA GLY A 88 10.00 8.01 -4.59
C GLY A 88 11.51 8.03 -4.55
N THR A 89 12.03 9.03 -3.83
CA THR A 89 13.47 9.23 -3.62
C THR A 89 13.78 9.04 -2.14
N HIS A 90 14.79 8.23 -1.83
CA HIS A 90 15.25 8.06 -0.44
C HIS A 90 16.04 9.29 -0.03
N SER A 91 15.36 10.33 0.43
CA SER A 91 15.96 11.61 0.78
C SER A 91 16.05 11.86 2.28
N GLU A 92 15.30 11.12 3.11
CA GLU A 92 15.23 11.34 4.55
C GLU A 92 15.65 10.10 5.34
N ASP A 93 16.03 10.31 6.61
CA ASP A 93 16.43 9.23 7.51
C ASP A 93 15.27 8.30 7.83
N GLY A 94 15.57 7.07 8.21
CA GLY A 94 14.58 6.08 8.65
C GLY A 94 14.63 4.76 7.91
N GLY A 95 15.40 4.68 6.83
CA GLY A 95 15.58 3.44 6.10
C GLY A 95 16.67 2.55 6.68
N PRO A 96 16.97 1.43 6.01
CA PRO A 96 18.02 0.50 6.47
C PRO A 96 19.42 1.05 6.33
N VAL A 97 19.59 2.10 5.54
CA VAL A 97 20.88 2.79 5.32
C VAL A 97 20.62 4.29 5.35
N SER A 98 21.68 5.08 5.45
CA SER A 98 21.58 6.55 5.36
C SER A 98 20.96 6.95 4.02
N PRO A 99 20.32 8.14 3.94
CA PRO A 99 19.69 8.58 2.70
C PRO A 99 20.62 8.48 1.50
N THR A 100 20.17 7.79 0.46
CA THR A 100 20.97 7.56 -0.75
C THR A 100 20.78 8.66 -1.78
N GLY A 101 19.66 9.40 -1.70
CA GLY A 101 19.30 10.40 -2.71
C GLY A 101 18.88 9.80 -4.05
N LYS A 102 18.68 8.48 -4.10
CA LYS A 102 18.31 7.77 -5.34
C LYS A 102 16.81 7.61 -5.47
N TRP A 103 16.33 7.73 -6.69
CA TRP A 103 14.93 7.56 -7.06
C TRP A 103 14.69 6.15 -7.61
N GLY A 104 13.47 5.64 -7.37
CA GLY A 104 13.06 4.37 -7.95
C GLY A 104 11.56 4.30 -8.13
N GLU A 105 11.11 3.32 -8.91
CA GLU A 105 9.69 3.04 -9.08
C GLU A 105 9.45 1.55 -9.19
N VAL A 106 8.25 1.11 -8.81
CA VAL A 106 7.88 -0.30 -8.79
C VAL A 106 6.39 -0.47 -9.04
N ASP A 107 6.07 -1.49 -9.85
CA ASP A 107 4.68 -1.91 -10.07
C ASP A 107 4.20 -2.66 -8.85
N TYR A 108 2.92 -2.50 -8.51
CA TYR A 108 2.33 -3.26 -7.42
C TYR A 108 0.82 -3.42 -7.59
N VAL A 109 0.29 -4.39 -6.88
CA VAL A 109 -1.13 -4.69 -6.86
C VAL A 109 -1.64 -4.72 -5.43
N TYR A 110 -2.75 -4.03 -5.18
CA TYR A 110 -3.56 -4.20 -3.98
C TYR A 110 -4.77 -5.01 -4.37
N ALA A 111 -4.91 -6.20 -3.80
CA ALA A 111 -6.11 -7.01 -3.96
C ALA A 111 -6.92 -6.88 -2.65
N LEU A 112 -8.05 -6.18 -2.74
CA LEU A 112 -8.91 -5.91 -1.59
C LEU A 112 -10.11 -6.83 -1.58
N GLU A 113 -10.40 -7.39 -0.40
CA GLU A 113 -11.60 -8.21 -0.19
C GLU A 113 -12.55 -7.44 0.72
N PHE A 114 -13.81 -7.39 0.32
CA PHE A 114 -14.86 -6.71 1.07
C PHE A 114 -15.78 -7.73 1.74
N LYS A 115 -16.23 -7.37 2.93
CA LYS A 115 -17.28 -8.11 3.65
C LYS A 115 -18.16 -7.06 4.33
N ASP A 116 -19.48 -7.14 4.12
CA ASP A 116 -20.45 -6.22 4.73
C ASP A 116 -20.04 -4.74 4.51
N GLU A 117 -19.71 -4.40 3.27
CA GLU A 117 -19.43 -3.04 2.82
C GLU A 117 -18.16 -2.41 3.39
N LYS A 118 -17.29 -3.21 4.01
CA LYS A 118 -15.98 -2.76 4.50
C LYS A 118 -14.89 -3.71 4.07
N ILE A 119 -13.67 -3.21 4.01
CA ILE A 119 -12.51 -4.00 3.63
C ILE A 119 -12.19 -4.97 4.76
N SER A 120 -12.12 -6.26 4.42
CA SER A 120 -11.79 -7.33 5.38
C SER A 120 -10.37 -7.85 5.22
N HIS A 121 -9.77 -7.70 4.04
CA HIS A 121 -8.42 -8.19 3.76
C HIS A 121 -7.77 -7.39 2.64
N LEU A 122 -6.46 -7.18 2.76
CA LEU A 122 -5.63 -6.62 1.70
C LEU A 122 -4.46 -7.57 1.45
N THR A 123 -4.30 -7.96 0.18
CA THR A 123 -3.08 -8.66 -0.27
C THR A 123 -2.29 -7.69 -1.14
N LYS A 124 -1.03 -7.47 -0.79
CA LYS A 124 -0.14 -6.65 -1.61
C LYS A 124 0.83 -7.54 -2.36
N ILE A 125 0.89 -7.36 -3.67
CA ILE A 125 1.78 -8.13 -4.56
C ILE A 125 2.74 -7.16 -5.22
N TRP A 126 4.04 -7.36 -4.99
CA TRP A 126 5.08 -6.50 -5.57
C TRP A 126 6.43 -7.17 -5.45
N ASN A 127 7.41 -6.62 -6.15
CA ASN A 127 8.80 -7.08 -6.03
C ASN A 127 9.62 -5.99 -5.33
N PRO A 128 9.80 -6.08 -3.99
CA PRO A 128 10.53 -5.05 -3.25
C PRO A 128 11.99 -4.94 -3.66
N HIS A 129 12.61 -6.04 -4.08
CA HIS A 129 14.02 -6.03 -4.49
C HIS A 129 14.24 -5.18 -5.72
N TYR A 130 13.27 -5.16 -6.63
CA TYR A 130 13.33 -4.30 -7.81
C TYR A 130 13.41 -2.82 -7.40
N MET A 131 12.60 -2.42 -6.42
CA MET A 131 12.64 -1.05 -5.88
C MET A 131 13.92 -0.80 -5.09
N PHE A 132 14.27 -1.73 -4.19
CA PHE A 132 15.42 -1.54 -3.28
C PHE A 132 16.73 -1.39 -4.03
N LYS A 133 16.92 -2.10 -5.13
CA LYS A 133 18.13 -1.97 -5.96
C LYS A 133 18.22 -0.57 -6.57
N GLN A 134 17.11 0.00 -6.98
CA GLN A 134 17.09 1.33 -7.59
C GLN A 134 17.45 2.41 -6.58
N ILE A 135 16.94 2.31 -5.35
CA ILE A 135 17.15 3.35 -4.33
C ILE A 135 18.38 3.08 -3.46
N GLY A 136 19.14 2.05 -3.76
CA GLY A 136 20.41 1.78 -3.09
C GLY A 136 20.30 1.07 -1.75
N TRP A 137 19.20 0.36 -1.50
CA TRP A 137 19.03 -0.45 -0.29
C TRP A 137 19.57 -1.87 -0.47
N GLU A 138 19.85 -2.26 -1.72
CA GLU A 138 20.47 -3.53 -2.08
C GLU A 138 21.54 -3.33 -3.15
#